data_e6858eba9af1bc1dbd5b71d55ad50494
#
_entry.id   e6858eba9af1bc1dbd5b71d55ad50494
#
_cell.length_a   1.000
_cell.length_b   1.000
_cell.length_c   1.000
_cell.angle_alpha   90.00
_cell.angle_beta   90.00
_cell.angle_gamma   90.00
#
_symmetry.space_group_name_H-M   'P 1'
#
loop_
_entity.id
_entity.type
_entity.pdbx_description
1 polymer ?
#
loop_
_entity_poly.entity_id
_entity_poly.type
_entity_poly.pdbx_seq_one_letter_code
_entity_poly.pdbx_strand_id
1 'polypeptide(L)'
;AVMLRELLAEDGSIYVHLDWHVGHYAKCILDEVFGYENFRNEIIWYYPDYLQGNVTKGFPRKNDMILWYSKSDFFKFERVTEKLEKPVKRNKVFWNKETQRMDLVRDENGKIIYEEFTEKYCDTVWQIGQTSVTRPHSNEYINYPTQKPEALLERIIKASSNEGDLVLDCFCGSGTTAATA
;
A
#
# COMPACT_ATOMS: atom_id res chain seq x y z
N ALA A 1 1.12 11.80 -17.62
CA ALA A 1 1.14 12.33 -16.24
C ALA A 1 0.36 13.66 -16.14
N VAL A 2 0.67 14.68 -16.99
CA VAL A 2 0.00 16.01 -16.91
C VAL A 2 -1.52 15.89 -16.95
N MET A 3 -2.08 15.23 -17.97
CA MET A 3 -3.53 15.05 -18.09
C MET A 3 -4.16 14.35 -16.87
N LEU A 4 -3.47 13.37 -16.29
CA LEU A 4 -3.96 12.69 -15.09
C LEU A 4 -4.01 13.63 -13.87
N ARG A 5 -3.03 14.53 -13.74
CA ARG A 5 -3.05 15.55 -12.70
C ARG A 5 -4.23 16.52 -12.86
N GLU A 6 -4.56 16.91 -14.10
CA GLU A 6 -5.70 17.78 -14.39
C GLU A 6 -7.05 17.13 -14.02
N LEU A 7 -7.16 15.81 -14.23
CA LEU A 7 -8.38 15.05 -13.92
C LEU A 7 -8.56 14.76 -12.41
N LEU A 8 -7.48 14.82 -11.62
CA LEU A 8 -7.54 14.56 -10.20
C LEU A 8 -8.33 15.64 -9.46
N ALA A 9 -9.16 15.24 -8.50
CA ALA A 9 -9.76 16.17 -7.53
C ALA A 9 -8.66 16.87 -6.70
N GLU A 10 -8.94 18.03 -6.12
CA GLU A 10 -7.94 18.80 -5.33
C GLU A 10 -7.42 18.01 -4.13
N ASP A 11 -8.24 17.15 -3.55
CA ASP A 11 -7.90 16.24 -2.45
C ASP A 11 -7.56 14.81 -2.92
N GLY A 12 -7.43 14.62 -4.24
CA GLY A 12 -7.22 13.31 -4.86
C GLY A 12 -5.78 12.83 -4.80
N SER A 13 -5.64 11.52 -4.91
CA SER A 13 -4.36 10.79 -4.94
C SER A 13 -4.20 9.99 -6.22
N ILE A 14 -2.96 9.81 -6.66
CA ILE A 14 -2.61 8.93 -7.78
C ILE A 14 -1.59 7.88 -7.31
N TYR A 15 -1.82 6.64 -7.72
CA TYR A 15 -0.92 5.52 -7.50
C TYR A 15 -0.43 5.01 -8.85
N VAL A 16 0.87 4.99 -9.05
CA VAL A 16 1.49 4.58 -10.31
C VAL A 16 2.32 3.33 -10.07
N HIS A 17 1.77 2.18 -10.47
CA HIS A 17 2.45 0.89 -10.39
C HIS A 17 3.38 0.70 -11.58
N LEU A 18 4.62 0.41 -11.30
CA LEU A 18 5.67 0.23 -12.30
C LEU A 18 6.66 -0.86 -11.87
N ASP A 19 7.29 -1.45 -12.85
CA ASP A 19 8.43 -2.32 -12.62
C ASP A 19 9.75 -1.52 -12.53
N TRP A 20 10.81 -2.24 -12.23
CA TRP A 20 12.15 -1.68 -12.07
C TRP A 20 12.75 -1.05 -13.35
N HIS A 21 12.26 -1.42 -14.56
CA HIS A 21 12.82 -0.90 -15.81
C HIS A 21 12.58 0.60 -15.98
N VAL A 22 11.39 1.08 -15.61
CA VAL A 22 10.96 2.45 -15.87
C VAL A 22 10.61 3.24 -14.61
N GLY A 23 10.47 2.59 -13.47
CA GLY A 23 9.99 3.22 -12.24
C GLY A 23 10.79 4.44 -11.81
N HIS A 24 12.13 4.36 -11.87
CA HIS A 24 13.01 5.47 -11.49
C HIS A 24 12.90 6.68 -12.43
N TYR A 25 12.73 6.44 -13.73
CA TYR A 25 12.52 7.53 -14.70
C TYR A 25 11.14 8.15 -14.53
N ALA A 26 10.13 7.32 -14.31
CA ALA A 26 8.78 7.79 -14.06
C ALA A 26 8.70 8.64 -12.79
N LYS A 27 9.45 8.29 -11.73
CA LYS A 27 9.55 9.09 -10.50
C LYS A 27 10.00 10.52 -10.81
N CYS A 28 11.04 10.71 -11.63
CA CYS A 28 11.50 12.05 -12.01
C CYS A 28 10.41 12.85 -12.77
N ILE A 29 9.71 12.19 -13.69
CA ILE A 29 8.62 12.82 -14.45
C ILE A 29 7.43 13.19 -13.54
N LEU A 30 7.13 12.32 -12.57
CA LEU A 30 6.05 12.57 -11.62
C LEU A 30 6.40 13.71 -10.67
N ASP A 31 7.66 13.84 -10.25
CA ASP A 31 8.14 14.97 -9.46
C ASP A 31 7.98 16.30 -10.20
N GLU A 32 8.28 16.32 -11.51
CA GLU A 32 8.07 17.53 -12.33
C GLU A 32 6.59 17.89 -12.50
N VAL A 33 5.71 16.88 -12.61
CA VAL A 33 4.28 17.09 -12.88
C VAL A 33 3.50 17.39 -11.61
N PHE A 34 3.72 16.62 -10.55
CA PHE A 34 2.95 16.72 -9.31
C PHE A 34 3.59 17.62 -8.25
N GLY A 35 4.91 17.87 -8.36
CA GLY A 35 5.74 18.48 -7.34
C GLY A 35 6.33 17.43 -6.41
N TYR A 36 7.63 17.54 -6.12
CA TYR A 36 8.34 16.66 -5.19
C TYR A 36 7.70 16.65 -3.79
N GLU A 37 7.20 17.79 -3.34
CA GLU A 37 6.53 17.98 -2.05
C GLU A 37 5.23 17.19 -1.93
N ASN A 38 4.62 16.81 -3.05
CA ASN A 38 3.39 16.01 -3.11
C ASN A 38 3.66 14.51 -3.23
N PHE A 39 4.91 14.08 -3.24
CA PHE A 39 5.29 12.70 -3.14
C PHE A 39 5.01 12.19 -1.72
N ARG A 40 4.17 11.17 -1.60
CA ARG A 40 3.77 10.62 -0.31
C ARG A 40 4.58 9.42 0.08
N ASN A 41 4.62 8.39 -0.77
CA ASN A 41 5.41 7.19 -0.52
C ASN A 41 5.85 6.48 -1.81
N GLU A 42 6.98 5.80 -1.74
CA GLU A 42 7.28 4.64 -2.53
C GLU A 42 6.80 3.41 -1.76
N ILE A 43 5.90 2.65 -2.36
CA ILE A 43 5.35 1.41 -1.79
C ILE A 43 5.99 0.25 -2.54
N ILE A 44 6.55 -0.69 -1.80
CA ILE A 44 7.09 -1.93 -2.35
C ILE A 44 6.02 -3.01 -2.26
N TRP A 45 5.47 -3.38 -3.41
CA TRP A 45 4.60 -4.54 -3.49
C TRP A 45 5.45 -5.79 -3.59
N TYR A 46 5.54 -6.55 -2.48
CA TYR A 46 6.32 -7.77 -2.36
C TYR A 46 5.43 -9.00 -2.52
N TYR A 47 5.80 -9.90 -3.44
CA TYR A 47 5.07 -11.12 -3.74
C TYR A 47 5.99 -12.34 -3.58
N PRO A 48 6.09 -12.89 -2.35
CA PRO A 48 7.07 -13.94 -1.99
C PRO A 48 6.90 -15.24 -2.78
N ASP A 49 5.67 -15.54 -3.18
CA ASP A 49 5.31 -16.82 -3.82
C ASP A 49 5.61 -16.87 -5.33
N TYR A 50 6.11 -15.79 -5.90
CA TYR A 50 6.47 -15.79 -7.31
C TYR A 50 7.74 -16.63 -7.54
N LEU A 51 7.56 -17.71 -8.31
CA LEU A 51 8.65 -18.59 -8.71
C LEU A 51 9.30 -18.01 -9.98
N GLN A 52 10.33 -17.22 -9.81
CA GLN A 52 11.18 -16.84 -10.92
C GLN A 52 12.12 -18.02 -11.21
N GLY A 53 12.18 -18.47 -12.47
CA GLY A 53 13.05 -19.58 -12.89
C GLY A 53 14.53 -19.36 -12.53
N ASN A 54 15.43 -20.23 -12.96
CA ASN A 54 16.85 -20.18 -12.61
C ASN A 54 17.49 -18.83 -12.99
N VAL A 55 17.60 -17.94 -12.02
CA VAL A 55 18.31 -16.67 -12.13
C VAL A 55 19.78 -16.93 -11.82
N THR A 56 20.62 -16.92 -12.85
CA THR A 56 22.07 -17.20 -12.70
C THR A 56 22.91 -15.95 -12.53
N LYS A 57 22.35 -14.77 -12.86
CA LYS A 57 23.06 -13.47 -12.79
C LYS A 57 22.21 -12.46 -12.06
N GLY A 58 22.39 -12.36 -10.74
CA GLY A 58 21.67 -11.43 -9.87
C GLY A 58 20.71 -12.12 -8.91
N PHE A 59 19.95 -11.32 -8.17
CA PHE A 59 18.94 -11.81 -7.23
C PHE A 59 17.57 -11.95 -7.91
N PRO A 60 16.76 -12.97 -7.57
CA PRO A 60 15.37 -13.07 -8.03
C PRO A 60 14.55 -11.84 -7.61
N ARG A 61 13.84 -11.25 -8.58
CA ARG A 61 12.96 -10.11 -8.28
C ARG A 61 11.60 -10.62 -7.84
N LYS A 62 11.17 -10.13 -6.70
CA LYS A 62 9.89 -10.50 -6.10
C LYS A 62 9.12 -9.27 -5.63
N ASN A 63 9.35 -8.14 -6.29
CA ASN A 63 8.66 -6.91 -5.97
C ASN A 63 8.53 -6.01 -7.19
N ASP A 64 7.49 -5.21 -7.16
CA ASP A 64 7.31 -4.01 -7.99
C ASP A 64 7.18 -2.79 -7.08
N MET A 65 7.28 -1.59 -7.67
CA MET A 65 7.09 -0.35 -6.96
C MET A 65 5.75 0.30 -7.32
N ILE A 66 5.16 0.98 -6.34
CA ILE A 66 4.00 1.83 -6.53
C ILE A 66 4.37 3.21 -5.99
N LEU A 67 4.35 4.20 -6.85
CA LEU A 67 4.62 5.59 -6.49
C LEU A 67 3.30 6.28 -6.15
N TRP A 68 3.20 6.83 -4.95
CA TRP A 68 2.02 7.53 -4.48
C TRP A 68 2.27 9.04 -4.40
N TYR A 69 1.42 9.78 -5.10
CA TYR A 69 1.36 11.25 -5.05
C TYR A 69 -0.05 11.70 -4.71
N SER A 70 -0.17 12.84 -4.08
CA SER A 70 -1.41 13.60 -3.99
C SER A 70 -1.39 14.78 -4.94
N LYS A 71 -2.54 15.36 -5.26
CA LYS A 71 -2.61 16.58 -6.08
C LYS A 71 -2.11 17.81 -5.32
N SER A 72 -2.41 17.88 -4.03
CA SER A 72 -2.06 18.97 -3.12
C SER A 72 -1.66 18.43 -1.75
N ASP A 73 -1.31 19.32 -0.81
CA ASP A 73 -1.05 18.93 0.58
C ASP A 73 -2.33 18.60 1.38
N PHE A 74 -3.49 19.02 0.85
CA PHE A 74 -4.79 18.62 1.37
C PHE A 74 -5.29 17.41 0.57
N PHE A 75 -5.18 16.19 1.15
CA PHE A 75 -5.55 14.93 0.49
C PHE A 75 -6.21 13.97 1.46
N LYS A 76 -7.03 13.07 0.91
CA LYS A 76 -7.66 11.99 1.67
C LYS A 76 -6.65 10.90 1.97
N PHE A 77 -6.54 10.55 3.26
CA PHE A 77 -5.76 9.40 3.69
C PHE A 77 -6.33 8.78 4.95
N GLU A 78 -6.76 7.52 4.81
CA GLU A 78 -7.20 6.69 5.93
C GLU A 78 -6.17 5.59 6.20
N ARG A 79 -5.84 5.41 7.47
CA ARG A 79 -4.88 4.37 7.87
C ARG A 79 -5.51 2.98 7.75
N VAL A 80 -5.02 2.20 6.81
CA VAL A 80 -5.45 0.82 6.62
C VAL A 80 -4.70 -0.10 7.57
N THR A 81 -5.41 -1.06 8.17
CA THR A 81 -4.82 -2.12 9.01
C THR A 81 -4.74 -3.43 8.25
N GLU A 82 -3.82 -4.28 8.66
CA GLU A 82 -3.72 -5.67 8.22
C GLU A 82 -3.61 -6.61 9.41
N LYS A 83 -4.16 -7.81 9.26
CA LYS A 83 -4.11 -8.84 10.30
C LYS A 83 -2.70 -9.35 10.48
N LEU A 84 -2.28 -9.49 11.72
CA LEU A 84 -1.04 -10.18 12.06
C LEU A 84 -1.22 -11.69 11.95
N GLU A 85 -0.20 -12.40 11.47
CA GLU A 85 -0.21 -13.88 11.43
C GLU A 85 -0.36 -14.47 12.84
N LYS A 86 0.21 -13.79 13.83
CA LYS A 86 0.11 -14.15 15.26
C LYS A 86 -0.09 -12.88 16.08
N PRO A 87 -0.95 -12.93 17.11
CA PRO A 87 -1.11 -11.82 18.02
C PRO A 87 0.22 -11.42 18.67
N VAL A 88 0.46 -10.13 18.78
CA VAL A 88 1.68 -9.58 19.39
C VAL A 88 1.32 -8.86 20.69
N LYS A 89 1.98 -9.24 21.78
CA LYS A 89 1.85 -8.54 23.06
C LYS A 89 2.84 -7.39 23.12
N ARG A 90 2.34 -6.20 23.40
CA ARG A 90 3.14 -4.98 23.61
C ARG A 90 2.83 -4.39 24.97
N ASN A 91 3.81 -3.69 25.54
CA ASN A 91 3.56 -2.93 26.77
C ASN A 91 2.46 -1.89 26.53
N LYS A 92 1.47 -1.88 27.42
CA LYS A 92 0.49 -0.78 27.42
C LYS A 92 1.19 0.50 27.83
N VAL A 93 1.01 1.54 27.03
CA VAL A 93 1.63 2.86 27.25
C VAL A 93 0.56 3.94 27.25
N PHE A 94 0.84 5.06 27.92
CA PHE A 94 0.02 6.26 27.87
C PHE A 94 0.89 7.49 27.68
N TRP A 95 0.32 8.53 27.10
CA TRP A 95 1.00 9.80 26.96
C TRP A 95 0.97 10.57 28.29
N ASN A 96 2.15 10.76 28.87
CA ASN A 96 2.30 11.55 30.09
C ASN A 96 2.51 13.02 29.71
N LYS A 97 1.51 13.86 30.04
CA LYS A 97 1.52 15.29 29.71
C LYS A 97 2.59 16.08 30.48
N GLU A 98 2.97 15.63 31.68
CA GLU A 98 3.96 16.32 32.52
C GLU A 98 5.38 16.08 32.01
N THR A 99 5.68 14.83 31.66
CA THR A 99 7.02 14.45 31.18
C THR A 99 7.17 14.57 29.66
N GLN A 100 6.06 14.80 28.91
CA GLN A 100 5.98 14.85 27.45
C GLN A 100 6.57 13.60 26.78
N ARG A 101 6.30 12.41 27.33
CA ARG A 101 6.74 11.12 26.79
C ARG A 101 5.71 10.02 27.04
N MET A 102 5.92 8.89 26.37
CA MET A 102 5.12 7.68 26.59
C MET A 102 5.65 6.94 27.81
N ASP A 103 4.79 6.76 28.82
CA ASP A 103 5.07 6.00 30.04
C ASP A 103 4.35 4.66 30.04
N LEU A 104 4.92 3.67 30.76
CA LEU A 104 4.37 2.33 30.89
C LEU A 104 3.19 2.31 31.88
N VAL A 105 2.11 1.67 31.49
CA VAL A 105 1.00 1.40 32.42
C VAL A 105 1.37 0.22 33.32
N ARG A 106 1.20 0.38 34.65
CA ARG A 106 1.45 -0.64 35.65
C ARG A 106 0.17 -0.95 36.44
N ASP A 107 0.06 -2.19 36.90
CA ASP A 107 -1.00 -2.60 37.81
C ASP A 107 -0.73 -2.12 39.26
N GLU A 108 -1.63 -2.45 40.17
CA GLU A 108 -1.55 -2.09 41.60
C GLU A 108 -0.30 -2.64 42.30
N ASN A 109 0.32 -3.70 41.74
CA ASN A 109 1.54 -4.33 42.24
C ASN A 109 2.80 -3.83 41.54
N GLY A 110 2.69 -2.81 40.67
CA GLY A 110 3.81 -2.22 39.92
C GLY A 110 4.23 -3.04 38.67
N LYS A 111 3.50 -4.10 38.32
CA LYS A 111 3.81 -4.94 37.15
C LYS A 111 3.30 -4.28 35.87
N ILE A 112 4.08 -4.36 34.79
CA ILE A 112 3.71 -3.81 33.49
C ILE A 112 2.48 -4.54 32.94
N ILE A 113 1.50 -3.75 32.48
CA ILE A 113 0.31 -4.26 31.77
C ILE A 113 0.68 -4.41 30.29
N TYR A 114 0.21 -5.50 29.69
CA TYR A 114 0.37 -5.77 28.27
C TYR A 114 -0.98 -5.70 27.56
N GLU A 115 -0.95 -5.24 26.32
CA GLU A 115 -2.08 -5.31 25.38
C GLU A 115 -1.74 -6.27 24.25
N GLU A 116 -2.73 -7.02 23.78
CA GLU A 116 -2.59 -7.95 22.67
C GLU A 116 -3.16 -7.32 21.41
N PHE A 117 -2.33 -7.26 20.39
CA PHE A 117 -2.68 -6.71 19.07
C PHE A 117 -2.79 -7.84 18.06
N THR A 118 -3.92 -7.90 17.37
CA THR A 118 -4.20 -8.84 16.28
C THR A 118 -4.03 -8.22 14.91
N GLU A 119 -3.89 -6.89 14.88
CA GLU A 119 -3.73 -6.09 13.67
C GLU A 119 -2.57 -5.10 13.83
N LYS A 120 -2.02 -4.68 12.72
CA LYS A 120 -1.07 -3.57 12.64
C LYS A 120 -1.46 -2.62 11.51
N TYR A 121 -1.04 -1.37 11.58
CA TYR A 121 -1.12 -0.47 10.42
C TYR A 121 -0.23 -0.98 9.30
N CYS A 122 -0.73 -0.87 8.06
CA CYS A 122 0.07 -1.14 6.89
C CYS A 122 1.26 -0.17 6.83
N ASP A 123 2.42 -0.69 6.51
CA ASP A 123 3.64 0.07 6.23
C ASP A 123 3.84 0.22 4.70
N THR A 124 5.01 0.61 4.25
CA THR A 124 5.32 0.79 2.83
C THR A 124 5.78 -0.49 2.13
N VAL A 125 5.85 -1.63 2.83
CA VAL A 125 6.16 -2.93 2.25
C VAL A 125 4.93 -3.83 2.32
N TRP A 126 4.24 -3.97 1.19
CA TRP A 126 2.99 -4.72 1.10
C TRP A 126 3.23 -6.14 0.63
N GLN A 127 3.11 -7.09 1.54
CA GLN A 127 3.21 -8.51 1.20
C GLN A 127 1.85 -9.02 0.73
N ILE A 128 1.62 -8.95 -0.58
CA ILE A 128 0.38 -9.40 -1.23
C ILE A 128 0.78 -10.31 -2.38
N GLY A 129 0.29 -11.55 -2.37
CA GLY A 129 0.59 -12.51 -3.44
C GLY A 129 0.07 -12.05 -4.80
N GLN A 130 0.76 -12.42 -5.87
CA GLN A 130 0.28 -12.16 -7.23
C GLN A 130 -0.89 -13.07 -7.58
N THR A 131 -1.84 -12.53 -8.35
CA THR A 131 -2.85 -13.31 -9.06
C THR A 131 -2.21 -13.85 -10.33
N SER A 132 -2.02 -15.15 -10.44
CA SER A 132 -1.30 -15.74 -11.58
C SER A 132 -1.75 -17.15 -11.89
N VAL A 133 -1.32 -17.64 -13.06
CA VAL A 133 -1.52 -19.04 -13.51
C VAL A 133 -1.05 -20.06 -12.48
N THR A 134 -0.06 -19.72 -11.65
CA THR A 134 0.49 -20.59 -10.61
C THR A 134 -0.42 -20.69 -9.36
N ARG A 135 -1.47 -19.87 -9.29
CA ARG A 135 -2.52 -19.93 -8.26
C ARG A 135 -3.92 -20.08 -8.90
N PRO A 136 -4.17 -21.17 -9.64
CA PRO A 136 -5.43 -21.36 -10.38
C PRO A 136 -6.67 -21.52 -9.50
N HIS A 137 -6.51 -21.54 -8.18
CA HIS A 137 -7.59 -21.66 -7.19
C HIS A 137 -7.98 -20.30 -6.55
N SER A 138 -7.40 -19.20 -7.00
CA SER A 138 -7.91 -17.88 -6.66
C SER A 138 -9.23 -17.65 -7.41
N ASN A 139 -10.32 -17.40 -6.69
CA ASN A 139 -11.62 -17.06 -7.29
C ASN A 139 -11.56 -15.79 -8.16
N GLU A 140 -10.52 -14.98 -7.98
CA GLU A 140 -10.26 -13.74 -8.72
C GLU A 140 -9.63 -13.96 -10.10
N TYR A 141 -9.00 -15.14 -10.33
CA TYR A 141 -8.20 -15.35 -11.54
C TYR A 141 -9.07 -15.55 -12.79
N ILE A 142 -8.98 -14.60 -13.74
CA ILE A 142 -9.72 -14.61 -15.01
C ILE A 142 -8.84 -14.88 -16.23
N ASN A 143 -7.68 -15.48 -16.06
CA ASN A 143 -6.71 -15.79 -17.12
C ASN A 143 -6.16 -14.54 -17.86
N TYR A 144 -6.03 -13.42 -17.16
CA TYR A 144 -5.41 -12.22 -17.70
C TYR A 144 -3.94 -12.13 -17.22
N PRO A 145 -2.94 -12.06 -18.13
CA PRO A 145 -1.52 -12.25 -17.77
C PRO A 145 -0.96 -11.27 -16.76
N THR A 146 -1.50 -10.06 -16.71
CA THR A 146 -1.02 -8.96 -15.83
C THR A 146 -2.04 -8.58 -14.76
N GLN A 147 -3.00 -9.47 -14.49
CA GLN A 147 -4.04 -9.24 -13.47
C GLN A 147 -3.41 -8.91 -12.12
N LYS A 148 -3.93 -7.87 -11.49
CA LYS A 148 -3.57 -7.49 -10.11
C LYS A 148 -4.53 -8.14 -9.13
N PRO A 149 -4.07 -8.51 -7.91
CA PRO A 149 -4.95 -9.02 -6.87
C PRO A 149 -5.88 -7.93 -6.34
N GLU A 150 -7.15 -8.28 -6.07
CA GLU A 150 -8.14 -7.36 -5.50
C GLU A 150 -7.65 -6.75 -4.18
N ALA A 151 -6.99 -7.52 -3.32
CA ALA A 151 -6.43 -7.05 -2.06
C ALA A 151 -5.44 -5.88 -2.21
N LEU A 152 -4.74 -5.77 -3.35
CA LEU A 152 -3.85 -4.65 -3.64
C LEU A 152 -4.64 -3.37 -3.90
N LEU A 153 -5.68 -3.48 -4.75
CA LEU A 153 -6.53 -2.35 -5.14
C LEU A 153 -7.42 -1.92 -3.97
N GLU A 154 -7.98 -2.87 -3.23
CA GLU A 154 -8.77 -2.62 -2.02
C GLU A 154 -7.98 -1.76 -1.01
N ARG A 155 -6.71 -2.09 -0.78
CA ARG A 155 -5.84 -1.31 0.12
C ARG A 155 -5.65 0.12 -0.35
N ILE A 156 -5.41 0.33 -1.65
CA ILE A 156 -5.25 1.66 -2.26
C ILE A 156 -6.55 2.47 -2.14
N ILE A 157 -7.68 1.87 -2.53
CA ILE A 157 -8.99 2.52 -2.52
C ILE A 157 -9.38 2.92 -1.09
N LYS A 158 -9.28 1.99 -0.13
CA LYS A 158 -9.57 2.28 1.28
C LYS A 158 -8.66 3.36 1.89
N ALA A 159 -7.41 3.45 1.42
CA ALA A 159 -6.48 4.45 1.93
C ALA A 159 -6.78 5.87 1.43
N SER A 160 -7.32 6.03 0.21
CA SER A 160 -7.33 7.33 -0.47
C SER A 160 -8.68 7.73 -1.08
N SER A 161 -9.76 7.02 -0.77
CA SER A 161 -11.11 7.37 -1.19
C SER A 161 -12.14 7.04 -0.14
N ASN A 162 -13.32 7.69 -0.25
CA ASN A 162 -14.49 7.40 0.55
C ASN A 162 -15.59 6.81 -0.34
N GLU A 163 -16.62 6.23 0.26
CA GLU A 163 -17.80 5.77 -0.46
C GLU A 163 -18.42 6.91 -1.28
N GLY A 164 -18.66 6.64 -2.57
CA GLY A 164 -19.19 7.61 -3.53
C GLY A 164 -18.13 8.46 -4.23
N ASP A 165 -16.86 8.35 -3.90
CA ASP A 165 -15.78 9.01 -4.64
C ASP A 165 -15.54 8.32 -5.99
N LEU A 166 -15.08 9.11 -6.98
CA LEU A 166 -14.74 8.59 -8.30
C LEU A 166 -13.34 7.99 -8.32
N VAL A 167 -13.25 6.71 -8.70
CA VAL A 167 -11.98 6.01 -8.93
C VAL A 167 -11.76 5.86 -10.44
N LEU A 168 -10.63 6.36 -10.94
CA LEU A 168 -10.25 6.26 -12.36
C LEU A 168 -9.07 5.32 -12.55
N ASP A 169 -9.26 4.30 -13.40
CA ASP A 169 -8.16 3.48 -13.91
C ASP A 169 -8.12 3.56 -15.44
N CYS A 170 -7.18 4.33 -15.98
CA CYS A 170 -7.02 4.53 -17.42
C CYS A 170 -6.27 3.38 -18.12
N PHE A 171 -5.78 2.39 -17.36
CA PHE A 171 -5.10 1.18 -17.86
C PHE A 171 -5.75 -0.08 -17.30
N CYS A 172 -7.07 -0.11 -17.24
CA CYS A 172 -7.90 -1.05 -16.48
C CYS A 172 -7.57 -2.56 -16.64
N GLY A 173 -6.86 -2.95 -17.70
CA GLY A 173 -6.39 -4.32 -17.91
C GLY A 173 -7.50 -5.36 -17.70
N SER A 174 -7.38 -6.17 -16.63
CA SER A 174 -8.38 -7.17 -16.23
C SER A 174 -9.65 -6.57 -15.60
N GLY A 175 -9.70 -5.27 -15.36
CA GLY A 175 -10.82 -4.61 -14.69
C GLY A 175 -10.84 -4.78 -13.17
N THR A 176 -9.75 -5.23 -12.55
CA THR A 176 -9.68 -5.45 -11.09
C THR A 176 -10.03 -4.20 -10.30
N THR A 177 -9.54 -3.02 -10.73
CA THR A 177 -9.87 -1.75 -10.07
C THR A 177 -11.37 -1.49 -10.04
N ALA A 178 -12.05 -1.68 -11.19
CA ALA A 178 -13.50 -1.50 -11.28
C ALA A 178 -14.31 -2.54 -10.51
N ALA A 179 -13.76 -3.76 -10.33
CA ALA A 179 -14.40 -4.81 -9.54
C ALA A 179 -14.26 -4.58 -8.03
N THR A 180 -13.22 -3.82 -7.62
CA THR A 180 -12.89 -3.57 -6.21
C THR A 180 -13.51 -2.27 -5.70
N ALA A 181 -13.69 -1.26 -6.58
CA ALA A 181 -14.28 0.03 -6.26
C ALA A 181 -15.81 -0.04 -6.19
#